data_e1d91534f5e445937e6df02173fbb5b5
#
_entry.id   e1d91534f5e445937e6df02173fbb5b5
#
_cell.length_a   1.000
_cell.length_b   1.000
_cell.length_c   1.000
_cell.angle_alpha   90.00
_cell.angle_beta   90.00
_cell.angle_gamma   90.00
#
_symmetry.space_group_name_H-M   'P 1'
#
loop_
_entity.id
_entity.type
_entity.pdbx_description
1 polymer ?
#
loop_
_entity_poly.entity_id
_entity_poly.type
_entity_poly.pdbx_seq_one_letter_code
_entity_poly.pdbx_strand_id
1 'polypeptide(L)'
;MTLELQFPKWPTFGEQEERAVEDVVRSGQLFANRKVREFEESFGKYIGTEHALGLGNATQGLHLCLAALGIGIGDEVIVTPYSWISTASCILMQNAIPIFCDIEEHTLGIDPNKIEKLITKRTKAIICVHMFGYPCKISEIKSIAKKHKLALIEDASHAHGAELNGKKIGTFGDISAFSLHQRKALSVGDGGMVCTNNDSLAEKIYKMRSFGSNELSYNYRMTEFAGALGSVRLQKLDEQNNQRRKNSTFLNKLISEKLSDFLEPLSVNPYSQTVHYANIIKITDEGTKSIDTEYLEALEGSSLPIRRTWSPLHHHPNFNPSKNNRPARGLPWEFDSYDGKMRHTRYESLSLPVVEKLCPNKILEIYVHPPCAEREMQTAFKHLQRLFKK
;
A
#
# COMPACT_ATOMS: atom_id res chain seq x y z
N MET A 1 -0.09 -20.22 27.47
CA MET A 1 0.23 -19.03 28.29
C MET A 1 -0.47 -17.86 27.60
N THR A 2 -1.61 -17.40 28.12
CA THR A 2 -2.34 -16.27 27.57
C THR A 2 -1.53 -15.00 27.80
N LEU A 3 -1.04 -14.40 26.72
CA LEU A 3 -0.37 -13.09 26.76
C LEU A 3 -1.46 -12.03 26.94
N GLU A 4 -1.85 -11.75 28.18
CA GLU A 4 -2.79 -10.67 28.54
C GLU A 4 -2.10 -9.31 28.45
N LEU A 5 -1.82 -8.84 27.24
CA LEU A 5 -1.43 -7.46 26.99
C LEU A 5 -2.38 -6.86 25.97
N GLN A 6 -3.28 -6.03 26.46
CA GLN A 6 -4.14 -5.23 25.57
C GLN A 6 -3.33 -4.08 24.98
N PHE A 7 -2.84 -4.28 23.76
CA PHE A 7 -2.35 -3.16 22.99
C PHE A 7 -3.53 -2.25 22.60
N PRO A 8 -3.34 -0.93 22.62
CA PRO A 8 -4.38 0.01 22.22
C PRO A 8 -4.94 -0.32 20.86
N LYS A 9 -6.25 -0.23 20.70
CA LYS A 9 -6.91 -0.47 19.42
C LYS A 9 -6.66 0.68 18.44
N TRP A 10 -6.60 0.37 17.17
CA TRP A 10 -6.58 1.31 16.06
C TRP A 10 -7.67 0.96 15.05
N PRO A 11 -8.37 1.93 14.48
CA PRO A 11 -8.36 3.37 14.80
C PRO A 11 -9.10 3.70 16.10
N THR A 12 -8.78 4.88 16.67
CA THR A 12 -9.56 5.49 17.75
C THR A 12 -10.47 6.56 17.18
N PHE A 13 -11.68 6.66 17.70
CA PHE A 13 -12.66 7.68 17.37
C PHE A 13 -13.04 8.44 18.64
N GLY A 14 -13.42 9.70 18.49
CA GLY A 14 -13.87 10.55 19.56
C GLY A 14 -15.05 11.42 19.12
N GLU A 15 -15.45 12.37 19.96
CA GLU A 15 -16.62 13.19 19.74
C GLU A 15 -16.68 13.89 18.37
N GLN A 16 -15.52 14.29 17.82
CA GLN A 16 -15.48 14.98 16.53
C GLN A 16 -15.90 14.05 15.39
N GLU A 17 -15.41 12.81 15.40
CA GLU A 17 -15.77 11.78 14.44
C GLU A 17 -17.24 11.36 14.62
N GLU A 18 -17.70 11.21 15.86
CA GLU A 18 -19.10 10.87 16.19
C GLU A 18 -20.07 11.94 15.67
N ARG A 19 -19.78 13.22 15.96
CA ARG A 19 -20.59 14.36 15.45
C ARG A 19 -20.60 14.43 13.93
N ALA A 20 -19.44 14.20 13.29
CA ALA A 20 -19.35 14.22 11.83
C ALA A 20 -20.26 13.15 11.17
N VAL A 21 -20.34 11.96 11.77
CA VAL A 21 -21.23 10.89 11.30
C VAL A 21 -22.70 11.22 11.61
N GLU A 22 -23.00 11.73 12.80
CA GLU A 22 -24.34 12.16 13.19
C GLU A 22 -24.90 13.23 12.24
N ASP A 23 -24.09 14.21 11.87
CA ASP A 23 -24.46 15.25 10.91
C ASP A 23 -24.85 14.68 9.55
N VAL A 24 -24.14 13.64 9.07
CA VAL A 24 -24.48 12.94 7.83
C VAL A 24 -25.84 12.26 7.95
N VAL A 25 -26.06 11.53 9.04
CA VAL A 25 -27.37 10.87 9.29
C VAL A 25 -28.50 11.89 9.32
N ARG A 26 -28.36 12.99 10.07
CA ARG A 26 -29.36 14.06 10.18
C ARG A 26 -29.64 14.77 8.87
N SER A 27 -28.64 14.88 7.99
CA SER A 27 -28.80 15.55 6.70
C SER A 27 -29.63 14.74 5.70
N GLY A 28 -29.74 13.41 5.87
CA GLY A 28 -30.30 12.49 4.88
C GLY A 28 -29.52 12.37 3.58
N GLN A 29 -28.37 13.07 3.45
CA GLN A 29 -27.48 13.00 2.28
C GLN A 29 -26.39 11.96 2.54
N LEU A 30 -26.51 10.76 1.98
CA LEU A 30 -25.71 9.61 2.39
C LEU A 30 -24.57 9.23 1.42
N PHE A 31 -24.57 9.74 0.18
CA PHE A 31 -23.57 9.36 -0.81
C PHE A 31 -23.13 10.51 -1.71
N ALA A 32 -21.83 10.53 -2.02
CA ALA A 32 -21.16 11.32 -3.07
C ALA A 32 -21.66 12.80 -3.19
N ASN A 33 -21.77 13.51 -2.06
CA ASN A 33 -22.27 14.87 -2.02
C ASN A 33 -21.24 15.83 -1.36
N ARG A 34 -21.71 16.71 -0.48
CA ARG A 34 -20.91 17.81 0.09
C ARG A 34 -19.74 17.33 0.92
N LYS A 35 -19.92 16.35 1.81
CA LYS A 35 -18.83 15.85 2.68
C LYS A 35 -17.73 15.16 1.90
N VAL A 36 -18.09 14.43 0.86
CA VAL A 36 -17.09 13.83 -0.05
C VAL A 36 -16.32 14.93 -0.76
N ARG A 37 -16.95 15.96 -1.31
CA ARG A 37 -16.25 17.08 -1.99
C ARG A 37 -15.34 17.86 -1.05
N GLU A 38 -15.81 18.20 0.15
CA GLU A 38 -15.01 18.89 1.18
C GLU A 38 -13.75 18.07 1.53
N PHE A 39 -13.89 16.74 1.60
CA PHE A 39 -12.77 15.85 1.85
C PHE A 39 -11.82 15.74 0.65
N GLU A 40 -12.34 15.60 -0.56
CA GLU A 40 -11.57 15.60 -1.81
C GLU A 40 -10.69 16.85 -1.91
N GLU A 41 -11.27 18.03 -1.74
CA GLU A 41 -10.56 19.31 -1.79
C GLU A 41 -9.46 19.41 -0.70
N SER A 42 -9.81 19.02 0.52
CA SER A 42 -8.87 19.05 1.66
C SER A 42 -7.72 18.06 1.47
N PHE A 43 -8.02 16.87 0.95
CA PHE A 43 -7.02 15.82 0.69
C PHE A 43 -6.09 16.21 -0.45
N GLY A 44 -6.63 16.72 -1.57
CA GLY A 44 -5.84 17.22 -2.69
C GLY A 44 -4.87 18.32 -2.23
N LYS A 45 -5.37 19.30 -1.45
CA LYS A 45 -4.55 20.36 -0.86
C LYS A 45 -3.46 19.79 0.08
N TYR A 46 -3.81 18.81 0.90
CA TYR A 46 -2.87 18.17 1.83
C TYR A 46 -1.75 17.44 1.11
N ILE A 47 -2.07 16.66 0.07
CA ILE A 47 -1.09 15.93 -0.74
C ILE A 47 -0.30 16.88 -1.65
N GLY A 48 -0.92 17.93 -2.13
CA GLY A 48 -0.33 18.89 -3.10
C GLY A 48 -0.61 18.49 -4.54
N THR A 49 -1.84 18.02 -4.80
CA THR A 49 -2.36 17.71 -6.15
C THR A 49 -3.58 18.57 -6.45
N GLU A 50 -3.80 18.86 -7.75
CA GLU A 50 -4.93 19.66 -8.21
C GLU A 50 -6.26 18.90 -8.07
N HIS A 51 -6.21 17.58 -8.26
CA HIS A 51 -7.39 16.74 -8.19
C HIS A 51 -7.21 15.61 -7.18
N ALA A 52 -8.23 15.39 -6.36
CA ALA A 52 -8.42 14.21 -5.53
C ALA A 52 -9.86 13.72 -5.69
N LEU A 53 -10.05 12.43 -5.87
CA LEU A 53 -11.32 11.81 -6.22
C LEU A 53 -11.60 10.64 -5.28
N GLY A 54 -12.64 10.78 -4.45
CA GLY A 54 -13.04 9.80 -3.45
C GLY A 54 -13.74 8.58 -4.04
N LEU A 55 -13.36 7.41 -3.56
CA LEU A 55 -13.82 6.10 -4.03
C LEU A 55 -14.17 5.19 -2.84
N GLY A 56 -14.87 4.10 -3.12
CA GLY A 56 -15.22 3.12 -2.11
C GLY A 56 -14.03 2.39 -1.47
N ASN A 57 -12.92 2.21 -2.19
CA ASN A 57 -11.66 1.66 -1.68
C ASN A 57 -10.49 1.86 -2.68
N ALA A 58 -9.27 1.56 -2.24
CA ALA A 58 -8.07 1.70 -3.08
C ALA A 58 -8.00 0.69 -4.23
N THR A 59 -8.59 -0.49 -4.09
CA THR A 59 -8.65 -1.47 -5.18
C THR A 59 -9.40 -0.89 -6.38
N GLN A 60 -10.52 -0.24 -6.11
CA GLN A 60 -11.28 0.53 -7.11
C GLN A 60 -10.44 1.69 -7.67
N GLY A 61 -9.68 2.36 -6.81
CA GLY A 61 -8.78 3.45 -7.21
C GLY A 61 -7.71 2.99 -8.20
N LEU A 62 -6.96 1.94 -7.86
CA LEU A 62 -5.93 1.38 -8.74
C LEU A 62 -6.52 0.86 -10.07
N HIS A 63 -7.69 0.22 -10.00
CA HIS A 63 -8.41 -0.23 -11.19
C HIS A 63 -8.79 0.95 -12.10
N LEU A 64 -9.36 2.03 -11.53
CA LEU A 64 -9.69 3.24 -12.28
C LEU A 64 -8.45 3.97 -12.84
N CYS A 65 -7.32 3.96 -12.14
CA CYS A 65 -6.07 4.49 -12.67
C CYS A 65 -5.69 3.80 -13.99
N LEU A 66 -5.76 2.47 -14.01
CA LEU A 66 -5.48 1.68 -15.22
C LEU A 66 -6.50 1.95 -16.33
N ALA A 67 -7.80 1.97 -16.00
CA ALA A 67 -8.87 2.23 -16.94
C ALA A 67 -8.77 3.63 -17.57
N ALA A 68 -8.50 4.68 -16.76
CA ALA A 68 -8.35 6.05 -17.24
C ALA A 68 -7.13 6.24 -18.16
N LEU A 69 -6.06 5.45 -17.93
CA LEU A 69 -4.88 5.40 -18.79
C LEU A 69 -5.10 4.57 -20.06
N GLY A 70 -6.27 3.94 -20.23
CA GLY A 70 -6.60 3.13 -21.40
C GLY A 70 -5.88 1.78 -21.43
N ILE A 71 -5.43 1.29 -20.29
CA ILE A 71 -4.73 0.00 -20.16
C ILE A 71 -5.75 -1.13 -20.15
N GLY A 72 -5.52 -2.18 -20.94
CA GLY A 72 -6.44 -3.29 -21.07
C GLY A 72 -5.82 -4.52 -21.71
N ILE A 73 -6.65 -5.23 -22.51
CA ILE A 73 -6.28 -6.49 -23.17
C ILE A 73 -5.00 -6.31 -24.00
N GLY A 74 -4.02 -7.19 -23.77
CA GLY A 74 -2.76 -7.19 -24.51
C GLY A 74 -1.68 -6.30 -23.90
N ASP A 75 -2.02 -5.44 -22.96
CA ASP A 75 -1.06 -4.55 -22.30
C ASP A 75 -0.38 -5.23 -21.11
N GLU A 76 0.86 -4.84 -20.85
CA GLU A 76 1.65 -5.28 -19.71
C GLU A 76 1.85 -4.12 -18.73
N VAL A 77 1.76 -4.42 -17.43
CA VAL A 77 2.03 -3.46 -16.35
C VAL A 77 3.09 -4.03 -15.41
N ILE A 78 4.21 -3.34 -15.29
CA ILE A 78 5.28 -3.73 -14.36
C ILE A 78 4.84 -3.37 -12.94
N VAL A 79 4.95 -4.35 -12.02
CA VAL A 79 4.47 -4.23 -10.64
C VAL A 79 5.38 -4.98 -9.67
N THR A 80 5.38 -4.55 -8.40
CA THR A 80 6.11 -5.25 -7.34
C THR A 80 5.45 -6.59 -6.98
N PRO A 81 6.23 -7.63 -6.65
CA PRO A 81 5.70 -8.87 -6.07
C PRO A 81 5.38 -8.75 -4.57
N TYR A 82 5.73 -7.63 -3.93
CA TYR A 82 5.57 -7.42 -2.50
C TYR A 82 4.64 -6.26 -2.20
N SER A 83 3.39 -6.57 -2.03
CA SER A 83 2.31 -5.64 -1.68
C SER A 83 1.07 -6.40 -1.22
N TRP A 84 0.02 -5.66 -0.86
CA TRP A 84 -1.32 -6.21 -0.79
C TRP A 84 -1.78 -6.65 -2.19
N ILE A 85 -2.55 -7.72 -2.24
CA ILE A 85 -2.96 -8.36 -3.51
C ILE A 85 -3.60 -7.38 -4.51
N SER A 86 -4.31 -6.37 -4.03
CA SER A 86 -5.02 -5.39 -4.87
C SER A 86 -4.11 -4.66 -5.86
N THR A 87 -2.85 -4.41 -5.49
CA THR A 87 -1.88 -3.71 -6.34
C THR A 87 -1.62 -4.44 -7.67
N ALA A 88 -1.63 -5.76 -7.66
CA ALA A 88 -1.45 -6.54 -8.87
C ALA A 88 -2.77 -7.10 -9.43
N SER A 89 -3.76 -7.41 -8.59
CA SER A 89 -5.04 -7.95 -9.07
C SER A 89 -5.86 -6.91 -9.86
N CYS A 90 -5.71 -5.62 -9.60
CA CYS A 90 -6.35 -4.57 -10.40
C CYS A 90 -5.93 -4.62 -11.88
N ILE A 91 -4.69 -5.07 -12.16
CA ILE A 91 -4.19 -5.27 -13.53
C ILE A 91 -4.99 -6.39 -14.22
N LEU A 92 -5.19 -7.51 -13.51
CA LEU A 92 -6.02 -8.61 -14.01
C LEU A 92 -7.49 -8.21 -14.18
N MET A 93 -8.01 -7.35 -13.29
CA MET A 93 -9.37 -6.81 -13.41
C MET A 93 -9.56 -6.00 -14.70
N GLN A 94 -8.49 -5.36 -15.16
CA GLN A 94 -8.46 -4.60 -16.43
C GLN A 94 -8.13 -5.49 -17.65
N ASN A 95 -8.01 -6.80 -17.45
CA ASN A 95 -7.57 -7.78 -18.45
C ASN A 95 -6.18 -7.49 -19.04
N ALA A 96 -5.36 -6.74 -18.31
CA ALA A 96 -3.94 -6.54 -18.59
C ALA A 96 -3.08 -7.54 -17.82
N ILE A 97 -1.78 -7.60 -18.11
CA ILE A 97 -0.87 -8.60 -17.56
C ILE A 97 0.09 -7.98 -16.57
N PRO A 98 0.09 -8.43 -15.30
CA PRO A 98 1.09 -8.04 -14.35
C PRO A 98 2.45 -8.65 -14.68
N ILE A 99 3.48 -7.82 -14.79
CA ILE A 99 4.87 -8.21 -14.95
C ILE A 99 5.61 -7.95 -13.64
N PHE A 100 5.83 -8.99 -12.86
CA PHE A 100 6.48 -8.85 -11.57
C PHE A 100 7.96 -8.52 -11.71
N CYS A 101 8.37 -7.42 -11.08
CA CYS A 101 9.74 -6.96 -10.96
C CYS A 101 10.17 -7.06 -9.50
N ASP A 102 11.28 -7.75 -9.23
CA ASP A 102 11.77 -7.95 -7.87
C ASP A 102 12.00 -6.64 -7.10
N ILE A 103 12.07 -6.74 -5.80
CA ILE A 103 12.27 -5.60 -4.88
C ILE A 103 13.77 -5.34 -4.61
N GLU A 104 14.06 -4.21 -4.00
CA GLU A 104 15.33 -3.90 -3.38
C GLU A 104 15.23 -3.92 -1.84
N GLU A 105 16.34 -4.19 -1.15
CA GLU A 105 16.33 -4.52 0.28
C GLU A 105 16.15 -3.31 1.23
N HIS A 106 16.31 -2.07 0.74
CA HIS A 106 16.36 -0.88 1.61
C HIS A 106 14.99 -0.26 1.86
N THR A 107 14.12 -0.24 0.85
CA THR A 107 12.76 0.31 0.98
C THR A 107 11.68 -0.74 0.80
N LEU A 108 12.08 -1.97 0.41
CA LEU A 108 11.20 -3.08 0.01
C LEU A 108 10.29 -2.72 -1.19
N GLY A 109 10.59 -1.63 -1.86
CA GLY A 109 9.96 -1.22 -3.10
C GLY A 109 10.53 -1.93 -4.32
N ILE A 110 9.88 -1.76 -5.47
CA ILE A 110 10.36 -2.29 -6.75
C ILE A 110 11.79 -1.80 -7.05
N ASP A 111 12.68 -2.69 -7.50
CA ASP A 111 14.07 -2.37 -7.80
C ASP A 111 14.19 -1.67 -9.17
N PRO A 112 14.53 -0.37 -9.22
CA PRO A 112 14.65 0.36 -10.48
C PRO A 112 15.70 -0.26 -11.44
N ASN A 113 16.74 -0.91 -10.93
CA ASN A 113 17.79 -1.54 -11.76
C ASN A 113 17.28 -2.78 -12.52
N LYS A 114 16.12 -3.31 -12.13
CA LYS A 114 15.52 -4.49 -12.76
C LYS A 114 14.38 -4.14 -13.73
N ILE A 115 13.86 -2.91 -13.70
CA ILE A 115 12.67 -2.50 -14.47
C ILE A 115 12.95 -2.55 -15.98
N GLU A 116 14.02 -1.93 -16.46
CA GLU A 116 14.27 -1.77 -17.90
C GLU A 116 14.34 -3.12 -18.65
N LYS A 117 14.85 -4.17 -18.01
CA LYS A 117 14.94 -5.53 -18.58
C LYS A 117 13.56 -6.18 -18.81
N LEU A 118 12.54 -5.67 -18.17
CA LEU A 118 11.17 -6.18 -18.25
C LEU A 118 10.32 -5.45 -19.27
N ILE A 119 10.77 -4.30 -19.77
CA ILE A 119 10.03 -3.48 -20.72
C ILE A 119 9.94 -4.17 -22.08
N THR A 120 8.72 -4.24 -22.61
CA THR A 120 8.41 -4.71 -23.96
C THR A 120 7.60 -3.67 -24.73
N LYS A 121 7.25 -3.98 -25.97
CA LYS A 121 6.34 -3.13 -26.79
C LYS A 121 4.93 -3.05 -26.19
N ARG A 122 4.55 -4.01 -25.33
CA ARG A 122 3.25 -4.08 -24.64
C ARG A 122 3.22 -3.38 -23.30
N THR A 123 4.38 -3.08 -22.72
CA THR A 123 4.44 -2.38 -21.44
C THR A 123 3.88 -0.98 -21.57
N LYS A 124 2.89 -0.64 -20.74
CA LYS A 124 2.20 0.66 -20.71
C LYS A 124 2.40 1.44 -19.43
N ALA A 125 2.58 0.76 -18.32
CA ALA A 125 2.71 1.42 -17.02
C ALA A 125 3.65 0.67 -16.07
N ILE A 126 4.06 1.41 -15.04
CA ILE A 126 4.71 0.89 -13.84
C ILE A 126 3.83 1.26 -12.65
N ILE A 127 3.50 0.28 -11.79
CA ILE A 127 2.90 0.53 -10.49
C ILE A 127 3.99 0.34 -9.43
N CYS A 128 4.37 1.42 -8.77
CA CYS A 128 5.26 1.37 -7.62
C CYS A 128 4.47 1.47 -6.32
N VAL A 129 4.99 0.87 -5.24
CA VAL A 129 4.36 0.87 -3.92
C VAL A 129 5.32 1.50 -2.91
N HIS A 130 4.80 2.39 -2.08
CA HIS A 130 5.51 2.94 -0.92
C HIS A 130 5.22 2.07 0.30
N MET A 131 5.91 0.93 0.34
CA MET A 131 5.57 -0.16 1.26
C MET A 131 5.73 0.26 2.71
N PHE A 132 4.74 -0.04 3.54
CA PHE A 132 4.67 0.33 4.97
C PHE A 132 4.85 1.81 5.29
N GLY A 133 4.74 2.69 4.28
CA GLY A 133 4.93 4.13 4.42
C GLY A 133 6.39 4.59 4.24
N TYR A 134 7.25 3.71 3.77
CA TYR A 134 8.62 4.03 3.34
C TYR A 134 8.59 4.39 1.85
N PRO A 135 9.01 5.62 1.48
CA PRO A 135 9.11 5.98 0.08
C PRO A 135 10.04 5.04 -0.69
N CYS A 136 9.55 4.43 -1.75
CA CYS A 136 10.38 3.66 -2.68
C CYS A 136 11.33 4.61 -3.45
N LYS A 137 12.24 4.07 -4.26
CA LYS A 137 13.16 4.86 -5.11
C LYS A 137 12.41 5.55 -6.26
N ILE A 138 11.38 6.33 -5.91
CA ILE A 138 10.41 6.89 -6.85
C ILE A 138 11.04 7.81 -7.90
N SER A 139 12.09 8.56 -7.54
CA SER A 139 12.78 9.46 -8.48
C SER A 139 13.46 8.70 -9.60
N GLU A 140 14.09 7.55 -9.30
CA GLU A 140 14.72 6.68 -10.27
C GLU A 140 13.67 5.99 -11.14
N ILE A 141 12.61 5.46 -10.54
CA ILE A 141 11.47 4.84 -11.25
C ILE A 141 10.81 5.84 -12.21
N LYS A 142 10.59 7.08 -11.76
CA LYS A 142 10.06 8.17 -12.60
C LYS A 142 10.94 8.47 -13.79
N SER A 143 12.26 8.47 -13.61
CA SER A 143 13.22 8.69 -14.69
C SER A 143 13.13 7.59 -15.75
N ILE A 144 12.99 6.34 -15.33
CA ILE A 144 12.80 5.18 -16.22
C ILE A 144 11.46 5.28 -16.96
N ALA A 145 10.36 5.54 -16.23
CA ALA A 145 9.04 5.69 -16.82
C ALA A 145 9.03 6.78 -17.91
N LYS A 146 9.62 7.95 -17.62
CA LYS A 146 9.76 9.05 -18.58
C LYS A 146 10.59 8.67 -19.81
N LYS A 147 11.74 8.00 -19.63
CA LYS A 147 12.63 7.53 -20.70
C LYS A 147 11.89 6.62 -21.68
N HIS A 148 11.07 5.72 -21.14
CA HIS A 148 10.34 4.71 -21.94
C HIS A 148 8.90 5.10 -22.27
N LYS A 149 8.48 6.33 -21.95
CA LYS A 149 7.10 6.84 -22.17
C LYS A 149 6.02 5.94 -21.54
N LEU A 150 6.30 5.41 -20.36
CA LEU A 150 5.39 4.60 -19.57
C LEU A 150 4.65 5.49 -18.57
N ALA A 151 3.38 5.18 -18.30
CA ALA A 151 2.65 5.80 -17.22
C ALA A 151 3.21 5.32 -15.86
N LEU A 152 3.30 6.22 -14.89
CA LEU A 152 3.72 5.91 -13.52
C LEU A 152 2.54 6.05 -12.57
N ILE A 153 2.15 4.95 -11.95
CA ILE A 153 1.09 4.88 -10.93
C ILE A 153 1.75 4.67 -9.56
N GLU A 154 1.44 5.53 -8.60
CA GLU A 154 1.86 5.35 -7.21
C GLU A 154 0.75 4.65 -6.40
N ASP A 155 1.01 3.46 -5.90
CA ASP A 155 0.22 2.90 -4.80
C ASP A 155 0.75 3.47 -3.48
N ALA A 156 0.12 4.55 -3.03
CA ALA A 156 0.45 5.27 -1.82
C ALA A 156 -0.42 4.84 -0.62
N SER A 157 -1.04 3.65 -0.70
CA SER A 157 -1.98 3.12 0.31
C SER A 157 -1.42 3.02 1.74
N HIS A 158 -0.12 3.08 1.92
CA HIS A 158 0.55 3.08 3.22
C HIS A 158 1.25 4.40 3.54
N ALA A 159 1.21 5.38 2.65
CA ALA A 159 2.12 6.53 2.66
C ALA A 159 1.44 7.91 2.86
N HIS A 160 0.31 7.94 3.61
CA HIS A 160 -0.44 9.17 3.88
C HIS A 160 0.40 10.21 4.62
N GLY A 161 0.91 11.19 3.90
CA GLY A 161 1.78 12.24 4.45
C GLY A 161 3.27 11.91 4.48
N ALA A 162 3.69 10.76 3.92
CA ALA A 162 5.11 10.50 3.68
C ALA A 162 5.68 11.48 2.65
N GLU A 163 6.98 11.79 2.79
CA GLU A 163 7.66 12.77 1.92
C GLU A 163 9.02 12.25 1.43
N LEU A 164 9.42 12.71 0.26
CA LEU A 164 10.77 12.58 -0.27
C LEU A 164 11.22 13.94 -0.79
N ASN A 165 12.37 14.45 -0.30
CA ASN A 165 12.90 15.78 -0.63
C ASN A 165 11.85 16.90 -0.40
N GLY A 166 11.07 16.84 0.69
CA GLY A 166 10.04 17.83 1.03
C GLY A 166 8.79 17.77 0.14
N LYS A 167 8.68 16.78 -0.75
CA LYS A 167 7.51 16.59 -1.61
C LYS A 167 6.74 15.36 -1.16
N LYS A 168 5.42 15.48 -0.99
CA LYS A 168 4.58 14.38 -0.54
C LYS A 168 4.50 13.27 -1.57
N ILE A 169 4.51 12.04 -1.06
CA ILE A 169 4.25 10.82 -1.82
C ILE A 169 2.82 10.88 -2.37
N GLY A 170 2.64 10.39 -3.59
CA GLY A 170 1.40 10.51 -4.36
C GLY A 170 1.39 11.67 -5.36
N THR A 171 2.52 12.42 -5.45
CA THR A 171 2.68 13.54 -6.38
C THR A 171 3.80 13.36 -7.40
N PHE A 172 4.47 12.22 -7.39
CA PHE A 172 5.59 11.92 -8.29
C PHE A 172 5.14 11.29 -9.60
N GLY A 173 4.18 10.37 -9.55
CA GLY A 173 3.60 9.70 -10.70
C GLY A 173 2.65 10.57 -11.51
N ASP A 174 2.10 10.02 -12.58
CA ASP A 174 1.03 10.64 -13.36
C ASP A 174 -0.29 10.60 -12.59
N ILE A 175 -0.43 9.58 -11.74
CA ILE A 175 -1.62 9.32 -10.92
C ILE A 175 -1.23 8.48 -9.71
N SER A 176 -1.95 8.65 -8.60
CA SER A 176 -1.73 7.88 -7.37
C SER A 176 -3.03 7.41 -6.74
N ALA A 177 -2.97 6.31 -5.99
CA ALA A 177 -4.09 5.78 -5.22
C ALA A 177 -3.72 5.62 -3.75
N PHE A 178 -4.64 5.99 -2.85
CA PHE A 178 -4.53 5.88 -1.41
C PHE A 178 -5.66 5.02 -0.85
N SER A 179 -5.36 4.16 0.11
CA SER A 179 -6.36 3.39 0.84
C SER A 179 -6.75 4.09 2.13
N LEU A 180 -8.05 4.19 2.36
CA LEU A 180 -8.61 4.72 3.60
C LEU A 180 -9.24 3.62 4.46
N HIS A 181 -8.85 2.35 4.20
CA HIS A 181 -9.29 1.19 4.97
C HIS A 181 -8.97 1.36 6.46
N GLN A 182 -9.78 0.74 7.35
CA GLN A 182 -9.68 0.94 8.81
C GLN A 182 -8.27 0.74 9.40
N ARG A 183 -7.39 -0.04 8.77
CA ARG A 183 -6.01 -0.24 9.26
C ARG A 183 -5.03 0.87 8.84
N LYS A 184 -5.43 1.76 7.93
CA LYS A 184 -4.54 2.79 7.38
C LYS A 184 -4.31 3.96 8.34
N ALA A 185 -3.25 4.73 8.09
CA ALA A 185 -2.91 5.91 8.90
C ALA A 185 -4.06 6.93 8.90
N LEU A 186 -4.70 7.13 7.75
CA LEU A 186 -5.96 7.85 7.61
C LEU A 186 -7.07 6.83 7.33
N SER A 187 -7.88 6.56 8.32
CA SER A 187 -8.91 5.50 8.29
C SER A 187 -10.32 6.08 8.31
N VAL A 188 -11.19 5.57 7.44
CA VAL A 188 -12.62 5.91 7.40
C VAL A 188 -13.53 4.67 7.44
N GLY A 189 -12.94 3.49 7.76
CA GLY A 189 -13.61 2.20 7.68
C GLY A 189 -13.26 1.50 6.38
N ASP A 190 -13.92 1.82 5.29
CA ASP A 190 -13.49 1.52 3.93
C ASP A 190 -13.59 2.78 3.08
N GLY A 191 -12.64 2.98 2.19
CA GLY A 191 -12.52 4.14 1.33
C GLY A 191 -11.23 4.14 0.52
N GLY A 192 -11.19 4.97 -0.51
CA GLY A 192 -10.02 5.20 -1.33
C GLY A 192 -9.99 6.63 -1.86
N MET A 193 -8.82 7.08 -2.28
CA MET A 193 -8.65 8.36 -2.95
C MET A 193 -7.70 8.18 -4.12
N VAL A 194 -8.04 8.77 -5.26
CA VAL A 194 -7.13 8.89 -6.41
C VAL A 194 -6.74 10.35 -6.56
N CYS A 195 -5.44 10.60 -6.75
CA CYS A 195 -4.91 11.95 -6.93
C CYS A 195 -4.14 12.08 -8.25
N THR A 196 -4.28 13.22 -8.92
CA THR A 196 -3.56 13.54 -10.16
C THR A 196 -3.51 15.05 -10.38
N ASN A 197 -2.52 15.52 -11.16
CA ASN A 197 -2.46 16.90 -11.68
C ASN A 197 -2.88 16.97 -13.17
N ASN A 198 -3.46 15.89 -13.70
CA ASN A 198 -3.88 15.81 -15.09
C ASN A 198 -5.41 15.90 -15.19
N ASP A 199 -5.91 17.03 -15.70
CA ASP A 199 -7.33 17.31 -15.85
C ASP A 199 -8.08 16.23 -16.62
N SER A 200 -7.49 15.71 -17.72
CA SER A 200 -8.10 14.68 -18.53
C SER A 200 -8.25 13.35 -17.78
N LEU A 201 -7.24 12.95 -16.96
CA LEU A 201 -7.34 11.77 -16.12
C LEU A 201 -8.38 11.97 -15.02
N ALA A 202 -8.39 13.14 -14.39
CA ALA A 202 -9.36 13.46 -13.34
C ALA A 202 -10.80 13.40 -13.88
N GLU A 203 -11.06 13.99 -15.05
CA GLU A 203 -12.37 13.96 -15.69
C GLU A 203 -12.82 12.54 -16.04
N LYS A 204 -11.92 11.73 -16.61
CA LYS A 204 -12.22 10.32 -16.91
C LYS A 204 -12.61 9.55 -15.65
N ILE A 205 -11.83 9.67 -14.57
CA ILE A 205 -12.09 8.98 -13.30
C ILE A 205 -13.40 9.47 -12.68
N TYR A 206 -13.65 10.78 -12.70
CA TYR A 206 -14.91 11.35 -12.22
C TYR A 206 -16.13 10.73 -12.91
N LYS A 207 -16.07 10.60 -14.23
CA LYS A 207 -17.14 9.95 -15.03
C LYS A 207 -17.23 8.45 -14.73
N MET A 208 -16.08 7.74 -14.78
CA MET A 208 -16.04 6.30 -14.62
C MET A 208 -16.47 5.82 -13.23
N ARG A 209 -16.21 6.57 -12.17
CA ARG A 209 -16.61 6.19 -10.80
C ARG A 209 -18.14 6.25 -10.57
N SER A 210 -18.89 6.90 -11.46
CA SER A 210 -20.34 7.18 -11.29
C SER A 210 -21.12 6.91 -12.58
N PHE A 211 -21.11 5.67 -13.05
CA PHE A 211 -21.89 5.15 -14.20
C PHE A 211 -21.55 5.76 -15.58
N GLY A 212 -20.60 6.70 -15.69
CA GLY A 212 -20.34 7.42 -16.93
C GLY A 212 -21.55 8.24 -17.39
N SER A 213 -21.42 8.88 -18.55
CA SER A 213 -22.55 9.58 -19.17
C SER A 213 -23.15 8.81 -20.36
N ASN A 214 -22.29 8.16 -21.17
CA ASN A 214 -22.70 7.40 -22.36
C ASN A 214 -21.80 6.17 -22.59
N GLU A 215 -20.94 5.83 -21.65
CA GLU A 215 -19.99 4.72 -21.77
C GLU A 215 -20.19 3.74 -20.61
N LEU A 216 -19.86 2.47 -20.84
CA LEU A 216 -19.84 1.46 -19.79
C LEU A 216 -18.83 1.87 -18.72
N SER A 217 -19.30 1.99 -17.49
CA SER A 217 -18.52 2.50 -16.37
C SER A 217 -18.87 1.78 -15.07
N TYR A 218 -18.36 2.28 -13.96
CA TYR A 218 -18.44 1.62 -12.67
C TYR A 218 -19.31 2.41 -11.68
N ASN A 219 -19.61 1.77 -10.54
CA ASN A 219 -20.22 2.43 -9.37
C ASN A 219 -19.24 2.35 -8.20
N TYR A 220 -18.27 3.25 -8.15
CA TYR A 220 -17.15 3.26 -7.21
C TYR A 220 -17.14 4.48 -6.29
N ARG A 221 -18.29 5.12 -6.12
CA ARG A 221 -18.43 6.36 -5.34
C ARG A 221 -18.15 6.15 -3.85
N MET A 222 -17.55 7.17 -3.24
CA MET A 222 -17.40 7.26 -1.79
C MET A 222 -18.75 7.64 -1.13
N THR A 223 -18.98 7.16 0.08
CA THR A 223 -20.11 7.55 0.92
C THR A 223 -19.86 8.87 1.64
N GLU A 224 -20.91 9.62 1.99
CA GLU A 224 -20.80 10.84 2.80
C GLU A 224 -20.22 10.56 4.20
N PHE A 225 -20.47 9.39 4.76
CA PHE A 225 -19.88 8.95 6.03
C PHE A 225 -18.35 8.90 5.95
N ALA A 226 -17.82 8.31 4.89
CA ALA A 226 -16.37 8.23 4.66
C ALA A 226 -15.77 9.62 4.42
N GLY A 227 -16.45 10.50 3.67
CA GLY A 227 -16.04 11.89 3.45
C GLY A 227 -15.99 12.70 4.75
N ALA A 228 -17.05 12.59 5.59
CA ALA A 228 -17.12 13.28 6.86
C ALA A 228 -16.03 12.82 7.84
N LEU A 229 -15.86 11.51 8.02
CA LEU A 229 -14.78 10.95 8.83
C LEU A 229 -13.39 11.32 8.28
N GLY A 230 -13.22 11.27 6.96
CA GLY A 230 -11.96 11.61 6.29
C GLY A 230 -11.52 13.04 6.57
N SER A 231 -12.43 13.99 6.50
CA SER A 231 -12.17 15.42 6.79
C SER A 231 -11.68 15.65 8.22
N VAL A 232 -12.32 15.04 9.21
CA VAL A 232 -11.91 15.16 10.62
C VAL A 232 -10.56 14.49 10.86
N ARG A 233 -10.37 13.30 10.33
CA ARG A 233 -9.15 12.52 10.57
C ARG A 233 -7.94 13.08 9.83
N LEU A 234 -8.14 13.73 8.69
CA LEU A 234 -7.08 14.41 7.95
C LEU A 234 -6.43 15.52 8.80
N GLN A 235 -7.22 16.25 9.58
CA GLN A 235 -6.72 17.29 10.47
C GLN A 235 -5.79 16.75 11.58
N LYS A 236 -5.95 15.49 11.97
CA LYS A 236 -5.17 14.82 13.03
C LYS A 236 -3.97 14.03 12.46
N LEU A 237 -3.87 13.91 11.14
CA LEU A 237 -2.94 12.96 10.49
C LEU A 237 -1.47 13.27 10.79
N ASP A 238 -1.06 14.54 10.73
CA ASP A 238 0.34 14.91 10.94
C ASP A 238 0.79 14.68 12.39
N GLU A 239 -0.06 14.99 13.36
CA GLU A 239 0.19 14.69 14.78
C GLU A 239 0.33 13.18 15.00
N GLN A 240 -0.59 12.40 14.41
CA GLN A 240 -0.56 10.95 14.50
C GLN A 240 0.65 10.33 13.81
N ASN A 241 1.09 10.88 12.68
CA ASN A 241 2.31 10.46 12.00
C ASN A 241 3.56 10.83 12.81
N ASN A 242 3.57 11.98 13.47
CA ASN A 242 4.64 12.35 14.41
C ASN A 242 4.76 11.35 15.56
N GLN A 243 3.63 10.90 16.12
CA GLN A 243 3.65 9.88 17.17
C GLN A 243 4.18 8.54 16.63
N ARG A 244 3.79 8.10 15.42
CA ARG A 244 4.35 6.90 14.80
C ARG A 244 5.86 6.98 14.62
N ARG A 245 6.37 8.13 14.17
CA ARG A 245 7.82 8.36 14.03
C ARG A 245 8.54 8.29 15.38
N LYS A 246 8.01 8.93 16.43
CA LYS A 246 8.58 8.87 17.79
C LYS A 246 8.65 7.42 18.27
N ASN A 247 7.55 6.68 18.14
CA ASN A 247 7.47 5.28 18.56
C ASN A 247 8.48 4.40 17.80
N SER A 248 8.55 4.57 16.47
CA SER A 248 9.51 3.84 15.64
C SER A 248 10.96 4.17 16.00
N THR A 249 11.29 5.45 16.15
CA THR A 249 12.64 5.88 16.55
C THR A 249 13.05 5.29 17.90
N PHE A 250 12.16 5.33 18.87
CA PHE A 250 12.40 4.76 20.20
C PHE A 250 12.65 3.24 20.14
N LEU A 251 11.78 2.50 19.45
CA LEU A 251 11.89 1.06 19.30
C LEU A 251 13.16 0.65 18.54
N ASN A 252 13.46 1.33 17.42
CA ASN A 252 14.63 1.07 16.60
C ASN A 252 15.94 1.31 17.37
N LYS A 253 15.99 2.35 18.21
CA LYS A 253 17.13 2.61 19.10
C LYS A 253 17.37 1.41 20.04
N LEU A 254 16.33 0.92 20.70
CA LEU A 254 16.45 -0.24 21.60
C LEU A 254 16.92 -1.50 20.88
N ILE A 255 16.41 -1.73 19.66
CA ILE A 255 16.81 -2.87 18.82
C ILE A 255 18.29 -2.75 18.44
N SER A 256 18.72 -1.60 17.94
CA SER A 256 20.10 -1.38 17.51
C SER A 256 21.11 -1.48 18.67
N GLU A 257 20.72 -1.07 19.89
CA GLU A 257 21.59 -1.14 21.06
C GLU A 257 21.68 -2.55 21.68
N LYS A 258 20.64 -3.38 21.55
CA LYS A 258 20.52 -4.60 22.37
C LYS A 258 20.21 -5.89 21.59
N LEU A 259 19.83 -5.80 20.32
CA LEU A 259 19.43 -6.93 19.47
C LEU A 259 20.04 -6.86 18.08
N SER A 260 21.07 -6.05 17.86
CA SER A 260 21.70 -5.84 16.55
C SER A 260 22.23 -7.11 15.88
N ASP A 261 22.60 -8.13 16.66
CA ASP A 261 23.03 -9.42 16.12
C ASP A 261 21.88 -10.18 15.43
N PHE A 262 20.65 -9.96 15.88
CA PHE A 262 19.47 -10.71 15.45
C PHE A 262 18.50 -9.93 14.60
N LEU A 263 18.41 -8.61 14.80
CA LEU A 263 17.42 -7.72 14.19
C LEU A 263 18.07 -6.45 13.66
N GLU A 264 17.62 -6.05 12.47
CA GLU A 264 18.03 -4.81 11.81
C GLU A 264 16.79 -3.98 11.44
N PRO A 265 16.59 -2.78 12.01
CA PRO A 265 15.55 -1.86 11.56
C PRO A 265 15.72 -1.52 10.09
N LEU A 266 14.61 -1.43 9.34
CA LEU A 266 14.68 -0.99 7.95
C LEU A 266 15.23 0.44 7.88
N SER A 267 16.23 0.63 7.02
CA SER A 267 16.89 1.93 6.87
C SER A 267 15.92 2.94 6.24
N VAL A 268 16.00 4.18 6.72
CA VAL A 268 15.23 5.31 6.17
C VAL A 268 16.15 6.19 5.36
N ASN A 269 15.78 6.49 4.12
CA ASN A 269 16.50 7.47 3.32
C ASN A 269 16.52 8.83 4.07
N PRO A 270 17.68 9.45 4.30
CA PRO A 270 17.78 10.69 5.08
C PRO A 270 17.00 11.86 4.48
N TYR A 271 16.69 11.82 3.20
CA TYR A 271 15.87 12.82 2.52
C TYR A 271 14.38 12.48 2.50
N SER A 272 13.97 11.37 3.14
CA SER A 272 12.57 10.97 3.24
C SER A 272 12.03 11.16 4.65
N GLN A 273 10.74 11.46 4.73
CA GLN A 273 9.96 11.42 5.96
C GLN A 273 8.94 10.29 5.84
N THR A 274 9.27 9.15 6.45
CA THR A 274 8.36 8.01 6.48
C THR A 274 7.24 8.22 7.50
N VAL A 275 6.10 7.58 7.28
CA VAL A 275 4.94 7.65 8.20
C VAL A 275 4.78 6.42 9.06
N HIS A 276 5.57 5.38 8.84
CA HIS A 276 5.54 4.11 9.58
C HIS A 276 4.11 3.58 9.76
N TYR A 277 3.44 3.26 8.64
CA TYR A 277 2.21 2.45 8.72
C TYR A 277 2.44 1.23 9.61
N ALA A 278 3.60 0.59 9.44
CA ALA A 278 4.20 -0.30 10.40
C ALA A 278 5.71 -0.01 10.49
N ASN A 279 6.31 -0.23 11.65
CA ASN A 279 7.75 -0.25 11.79
C ASN A 279 8.27 -1.60 11.30
N ILE A 280 9.23 -1.58 10.39
CA ILE A 280 9.73 -2.78 9.72
C ILE A 280 11.12 -3.12 10.24
N ILE A 281 11.27 -4.39 10.60
CA ILE A 281 12.49 -4.97 11.15
C ILE A 281 12.87 -6.17 10.29
N LYS A 282 14.10 -6.22 9.83
CA LYS A 282 14.69 -7.40 9.17
C LYS A 282 15.28 -8.34 10.23
N ILE A 283 15.06 -9.63 10.07
CA ILE A 283 15.74 -10.67 10.84
C ILE A 283 17.05 -10.98 10.12
N THR A 284 18.17 -10.85 10.83
CA THR A 284 19.51 -11.18 10.30
C THR A 284 19.66 -12.69 10.06
N ASP A 285 20.73 -13.09 9.41
CA ASP A 285 21.02 -14.53 9.24
C ASP A 285 21.25 -15.25 10.58
N GLU A 286 21.86 -14.58 11.56
CA GLU A 286 22.02 -15.11 12.91
C GLU A 286 20.65 -15.15 13.65
N GLY A 287 19.83 -14.11 13.48
CA GLY A 287 18.47 -14.09 13.99
C GLY A 287 17.63 -15.23 13.44
N THR A 288 17.77 -15.56 12.16
CA THR A 288 17.03 -16.67 11.53
C THR A 288 17.37 -18.03 12.16
N LYS A 289 18.63 -18.22 12.59
CA LYS A 289 19.06 -19.47 13.28
C LYS A 289 18.62 -19.54 14.73
N SER A 290 18.40 -18.40 15.36
CA SER A 290 18.21 -18.27 16.80
C SER A 290 16.76 -17.98 17.21
N ILE A 291 15.88 -17.66 16.27
CA ILE A 291 14.51 -17.24 16.56
C ILE A 291 13.65 -18.40 17.11
N ASP A 292 12.93 -18.14 18.16
CA ASP A 292 11.87 -19.02 18.70
C ASP A 292 10.62 -18.89 17.81
N THR A 293 10.47 -19.82 16.87
CA THR A 293 9.37 -19.82 15.90
C THR A 293 8.02 -20.10 16.54
N GLU A 294 7.96 -20.96 17.58
CA GLU A 294 6.71 -21.26 18.29
C GLU A 294 6.22 -20.01 19.05
N TYR A 295 7.16 -19.29 19.66
CA TYR A 295 6.81 -18.04 20.33
C TYR A 295 6.38 -16.96 19.35
N LEU A 296 7.02 -16.86 18.16
CA LEU A 296 6.60 -15.94 17.12
C LEU A 296 5.17 -16.24 16.63
N GLU A 297 4.84 -17.51 16.40
CA GLU A 297 3.48 -17.93 16.03
C GLU A 297 2.44 -17.60 17.12
N ALA A 298 2.82 -17.74 18.38
CA ALA A 298 1.97 -17.32 19.50
C ALA A 298 1.76 -15.79 19.52
N LEU A 299 2.79 -15.00 19.19
CA LEU A 299 2.66 -13.55 19.04
C LEU A 299 1.73 -13.16 17.90
N GLU A 300 1.85 -13.80 16.74
CA GLU A 300 1.00 -13.57 15.56
C GLU A 300 -0.48 -13.86 15.85
N GLY A 301 -0.76 -14.86 16.67
CA GLY A 301 -2.12 -15.21 17.14
C GLY A 301 -2.65 -14.33 18.27
N SER A 302 -1.85 -13.43 18.82
CA SER A 302 -2.19 -12.57 19.96
C SER A 302 -2.69 -11.19 19.53
N SER A 303 -3.07 -10.35 20.51
CA SER A 303 -3.36 -8.93 20.29
C SER A 303 -2.11 -8.06 20.14
N LEU A 304 -0.92 -8.63 20.30
CA LEU A 304 0.34 -7.92 20.14
C LEU A 304 0.61 -7.61 18.66
N PRO A 305 1.11 -6.42 18.36
CA PRO A 305 1.27 -5.98 16.98
C PRO A 305 2.60 -6.42 16.34
N ILE A 306 3.08 -7.64 16.62
CA ILE A 306 4.33 -8.19 16.07
C ILE A 306 3.98 -9.42 15.25
N ARG A 307 4.31 -9.40 13.96
CA ARG A 307 4.05 -10.53 13.06
C ARG A 307 4.95 -10.52 11.83
N ARG A 308 5.07 -11.67 11.18
CA ARG A 308 5.65 -11.78 9.84
C ARG A 308 4.78 -11.06 8.83
N THR A 309 5.39 -10.68 7.74
CA THR A 309 4.71 -10.02 6.61
C THR A 309 4.14 -11.03 5.61
N TRP A 310 3.69 -10.55 4.47
CA TRP A 310 3.02 -11.37 3.45
C TRP A 310 3.99 -12.16 2.59
N SER A 311 3.50 -13.29 2.06
CA SER A 311 4.19 -14.03 1.01
C SER A 311 4.19 -13.25 -0.31
N PRO A 312 5.18 -13.49 -1.18
CA PRO A 312 5.28 -12.83 -2.48
C PRO A 312 4.06 -13.13 -3.37
N LEU A 313 3.57 -12.09 -4.08
CA LEU A 313 2.34 -12.16 -4.88
C LEU A 313 2.45 -13.11 -6.08
N HIS A 314 3.63 -13.28 -6.68
CA HIS A 314 3.80 -14.17 -7.83
C HIS A 314 3.56 -15.65 -7.49
N HIS A 315 3.56 -16.02 -6.21
CA HIS A 315 3.15 -17.35 -5.74
C HIS A 315 1.66 -17.45 -5.38
N HIS A 316 0.94 -16.31 -5.37
CA HIS A 316 -0.46 -16.31 -4.98
C HIS A 316 -1.34 -16.96 -6.06
N PRO A 317 -2.32 -17.83 -5.70
CA PRO A 317 -3.17 -18.55 -6.66
C PRO A 317 -3.87 -17.67 -7.70
N ASN A 318 -4.19 -16.42 -7.37
CA ASN A 318 -4.84 -15.49 -8.31
C ASN A 318 -4.02 -15.19 -9.56
N PHE A 319 -2.70 -15.35 -9.48
CA PHE A 319 -1.77 -15.11 -10.61
C PHE A 319 -1.39 -16.41 -11.33
N ASN A 320 -1.93 -17.55 -10.89
CA ASN A 320 -1.73 -18.82 -11.55
C ASN A 320 -2.93 -19.14 -12.46
N PRO A 321 -2.79 -19.13 -13.81
CA PRO A 321 -3.89 -19.40 -14.72
C PRO A 321 -4.57 -20.76 -14.50
N SER A 322 -3.80 -21.79 -14.13
CA SER A 322 -4.32 -23.16 -13.92
C SER A 322 -5.12 -23.32 -12.62
N LYS A 323 -4.89 -22.43 -11.63
CA LYS A 323 -5.56 -22.43 -10.32
C LYS A 323 -6.61 -21.33 -10.17
N ASN A 324 -6.66 -20.42 -11.12
CA ASN A 324 -7.56 -19.29 -11.07
C ASN A 324 -8.96 -19.71 -11.57
N ASN A 325 -9.92 -19.82 -10.66
CA ASN A 325 -11.33 -20.12 -10.94
C ASN A 325 -12.10 -18.94 -11.59
N ARG A 326 -11.42 -18.04 -12.32
CA ARG A 326 -12.12 -16.97 -13.03
C ARG A 326 -13.04 -17.59 -14.11
N PRO A 327 -14.28 -17.09 -14.25
CA PRO A 327 -15.24 -17.59 -15.23
C PRO A 327 -14.74 -17.54 -16.68
N ALA A 328 -13.76 -16.70 -16.96
CA ALA A 328 -13.17 -16.44 -18.26
C ALA A 328 -11.93 -17.28 -18.57
N ARG A 329 -11.78 -18.46 -17.99
CA ARG A 329 -10.80 -19.50 -18.37
C ARG A 329 -9.45 -18.95 -18.85
N GLY A 330 -8.65 -18.40 -17.92
CA GLY A 330 -7.29 -17.99 -18.25
C GLY A 330 -7.13 -16.58 -18.82
N LEU A 331 -8.18 -15.78 -18.92
CA LEU A 331 -8.05 -14.35 -19.23
C LEU A 331 -7.22 -13.65 -18.12
N PRO A 332 -6.32 -12.72 -18.50
CA PRO A 332 -6.08 -12.17 -19.83
C PRO A 332 -5.13 -12.98 -20.73
N TRP A 333 -4.64 -14.13 -20.25
CA TRP A 333 -3.56 -14.87 -20.91
C TRP A 333 -3.99 -15.64 -22.18
N GLU A 334 -5.28 -15.89 -22.36
CA GLU A 334 -5.83 -16.64 -23.51
C GLU A 334 -6.33 -15.75 -24.65
N PHE A 335 -6.08 -14.45 -24.63
CA PHE A 335 -6.44 -13.58 -25.77
C PHE A 335 -5.51 -13.80 -26.97
N ASP A 336 -6.07 -13.85 -28.18
CA ASP A 336 -5.32 -13.97 -29.46
C ASP A 336 -4.31 -12.84 -29.67
N SER A 337 -4.54 -11.67 -29.08
CA SER A 337 -3.58 -10.57 -29.05
C SER A 337 -2.28 -10.91 -28.30
N TYR A 338 -2.29 -11.96 -27.51
CA TYR A 338 -1.11 -12.63 -26.99
C TYR A 338 -0.70 -13.72 -27.97
N ASP A 339 0.35 -13.50 -28.74
CA ASP A 339 0.93 -14.41 -29.76
C ASP A 339 1.44 -15.77 -29.19
N GLY A 340 0.76 -16.34 -28.23
CA GLY A 340 1.05 -17.64 -27.60
C GLY A 340 2.40 -17.76 -26.91
N LYS A 341 3.25 -16.73 -26.97
CA LYS A 341 4.57 -16.69 -26.34
C LYS A 341 4.53 -15.82 -25.09
N MET A 342 3.67 -16.18 -24.13
CA MET A 342 3.57 -15.42 -22.91
C MET A 342 4.80 -15.58 -22.04
N ARG A 343 5.47 -14.49 -21.81
CA ARG A 343 6.68 -14.35 -21.02
C ARG A 343 6.46 -14.70 -19.54
N HIS A 344 5.22 -14.71 -19.07
CA HIS A 344 4.85 -14.83 -17.67
C HIS A 344 3.56 -15.62 -17.41
N THR A 345 3.24 -16.64 -18.21
CA THR A 345 2.12 -17.54 -17.93
C THR A 345 2.36 -18.45 -16.73
N ARG A 346 3.60 -18.56 -16.29
CA ARG A 346 4.01 -19.41 -15.19
C ARG A 346 4.75 -18.59 -14.14
N TYR A 347 4.02 -17.75 -13.44
CA TYR A 347 4.60 -16.99 -12.33
C TYR A 347 5.19 -17.90 -11.25
N GLU A 348 4.71 -19.14 -11.11
CA GLU A 348 5.26 -20.15 -10.20
C GLU A 348 6.74 -20.49 -10.48
N SER A 349 7.17 -20.39 -11.72
CA SER A 349 8.57 -20.62 -12.10
C SER A 349 9.41 -19.35 -12.17
N LEU A 350 8.80 -18.20 -11.87
CA LEU A 350 9.52 -16.92 -11.82
C LEU A 350 10.35 -16.86 -10.56
N SER A 351 11.66 -16.67 -10.69
CA SER A 351 12.55 -16.44 -9.57
C SER A 351 12.76 -14.96 -9.33
N LEU A 352 12.38 -14.52 -8.13
CA LEU A 352 12.56 -13.16 -7.64
C LEU A 352 13.34 -13.22 -6.31
N PRO A 353 14.66 -13.39 -6.40
CA PRO A 353 15.49 -13.86 -5.28
C PRO A 353 15.48 -12.92 -4.06
N VAL A 354 15.29 -11.61 -4.23
CA VAL A 354 15.31 -10.69 -3.10
C VAL A 354 14.02 -10.83 -2.29
N VAL A 355 12.86 -10.78 -2.95
CA VAL A 355 11.59 -10.93 -2.24
C VAL A 355 11.44 -12.33 -1.64
N GLU A 356 11.87 -13.37 -2.34
CA GLU A 356 11.79 -14.77 -1.88
C GLU A 356 12.71 -15.02 -0.66
N LYS A 357 13.87 -14.39 -0.61
CA LYS A 357 14.79 -14.43 0.54
C LYS A 357 14.21 -13.74 1.77
N LEU A 358 13.53 -12.61 1.57
CA LEU A 358 13.08 -11.76 2.67
C LEU A 358 11.69 -12.15 3.18
N CYS A 359 10.76 -12.50 2.30
CA CYS A 359 9.35 -12.59 2.62
C CYS A 359 8.82 -14.04 2.54
N PRO A 360 8.01 -14.48 3.50
CA PRO A 360 7.58 -13.72 4.68
C PRO A 360 8.54 -13.79 5.86
N ASN A 361 9.56 -14.67 5.83
CA ASN A 361 10.21 -15.18 7.03
C ASN A 361 11.25 -14.25 7.68
N LYS A 362 11.80 -13.28 6.92
CA LYS A 362 12.84 -12.38 7.42
C LYS A 362 12.36 -10.94 7.65
N ILE A 363 11.08 -10.67 7.54
CA ILE A 363 10.51 -9.34 7.78
C ILE A 363 9.46 -9.42 8.87
N LEU A 364 9.65 -8.65 9.93
CA LEU A 364 8.65 -8.41 10.97
C LEU A 364 8.02 -7.03 10.78
N GLU A 365 6.71 -6.95 10.84
CA GLU A 365 5.97 -5.71 10.99
C GLU A 365 5.55 -5.51 12.45
N ILE A 366 5.75 -4.29 12.94
CA ILE A 366 5.36 -3.91 14.29
C ILE A 366 4.52 -2.64 14.20
N TYR A 367 3.28 -2.70 14.68
CA TYR A 367 2.41 -1.53 14.69
C TYR A 367 2.84 -0.53 15.76
N VAL A 368 3.06 0.70 15.34
CA VAL A 368 3.52 1.82 16.17
C VAL A 368 2.51 2.96 16.21
N HIS A 369 1.24 2.62 15.88
CA HIS A 369 0.15 3.59 15.75
C HIS A 369 -0.22 4.25 17.09
N PRO A 370 -0.74 5.48 17.08
CA PRO A 370 -1.40 6.06 18.25
C PRO A 370 -2.62 5.21 18.70
N PRO A 371 -2.97 5.18 19.96
CA PRO A 371 -2.38 5.94 21.06
C PRO A 371 -1.18 5.28 21.74
N CYS A 372 -0.52 4.30 21.08
CA CYS A 372 0.73 3.74 21.60
C CYS A 372 1.77 4.82 21.83
N ALA A 373 2.53 4.66 22.91
CA ALA A 373 3.63 5.50 23.31
C ALA A 373 4.85 4.64 23.71
N GLU A 374 5.85 5.20 24.36
CA GLU A 374 7.07 4.50 24.75
C GLU A 374 6.82 3.24 25.61
N ARG A 375 5.79 3.25 26.45
CA ARG A 375 5.43 2.10 27.30
C ARG A 375 5.08 0.87 26.44
N GLU A 376 4.27 1.05 25.41
CA GLU A 376 3.87 0.00 24.49
C GLU A 376 5.06 -0.47 23.65
N MET A 377 5.94 0.47 23.25
CA MET A 377 7.17 0.13 22.52
C MET A 377 8.16 -0.64 23.41
N GLN A 378 8.28 -0.31 24.68
CA GLN A 378 9.07 -1.10 25.65
C GLN A 378 8.50 -2.52 25.79
N THR A 379 7.18 -2.65 25.80
CA THR A 379 6.52 -3.95 25.85
C THR A 379 6.80 -4.77 24.59
N ALA A 380 6.64 -4.18 23.42
CA ALA A 380 7.00 -4.82 22.15
C ALA A 380 8.47 -5.26 22.14
N PHE A 381 9.37 -4.40 22.63
CA PHE A 381 10.79 -4.71 22.73
C PHE A 381 11.08 -5.92 23.65
N LYS A 382 10.42 -6.04 24.80
CA LYS A 382 10.55 -7.21 25.68
C LYS A 382 10.16 -8.52 24.98
N HIS A 383 9.12 -8.48 24.16
CA HIS A 383 8.72 -9.63 23.35
C HIS A 383 9.72 -9.95 22.24
N LEU A 384 10.31 -8.93 21.60
CA LEU A 384 11.40 -9.13 20.65
C LEU A 384 12.63 -9.75 21.32
N GLN A 385 13.01 -9.31 22.54
CA GLN A 385 14.10 -9.93 23.28
C GLN A 385 13.83 -11.40 23.60
N ARG A 386 12.58 -11.75 23.89
CA ARG A 386 12.20 -13.14 24.20
C ARG A 386 12.29 -14.06 22.98
N LEU A 387 12.08 -13.53 21.78
CA LEU A 387 12.21 -14.31 20.53
C LEU A 387 13.61 -14.91 20.33
N PHE A 388 14.64 -14.34 20.96
CA PHE A 388 16.06 -14.73 20.79
C PHE A 388 16.71 -15.19 22.11
N LYS A 389 15.93 -15.40 23.15
CA LYS A 389 16.42 -16.04 24.37
C LYS A 389 16.28 -17.56 24.23
N LYS A 390 17.43 -18.23 24.20
CA LYS A 390 17.50 -19.67 24.44
C LYS A 390 17.38 -19.98 25.90
#